data_7bfb1c4a933181c532914f29a0666255
#
_entry.id   7bfb1c4a933181c532914f29a0666255
#
_cell.length_a   1.000
_cell.length_b   1.000
_cell.length_c   1.000
_cell.angle_alpha   90.00
_cell.angle_beta   90.00
_cell.angle_gamma   90.00
#
_symmetry.space_group_name_H-M   'P 1'
#
loop_
_entity.id
_entity.type
_entity.pdbx_description
1 polymer ?
#
loop_
_entity_poly.entity_id
_entity_poly.type
_entity_poly.pdbx_seq_one_letter_code
_entity_poly.pdbx_strand_id
1 'polypeptide(L)'
;VIEKNMRRIVGILIMMIISVTTAMSQQMPITVTPILTPPYTTSLSKMSESGSTSLMVNIYVGDVTITEVPVRLRIKMESHGITITSRKDAPVTPLFLGGGEARVLIGDDLKQTLQLDNLTFQGYDKTAYIKSGVLPGGLWKITVWLEHLHTGRTLSNKGIATAWMASYPPPVLTAPKQDAIAPTDILLPLTFTWQASKSVGGTASLLYTFEMWEMRTPGVPAQTIAAYT
;
A
#
# COMPACT_ATOMS: atom_id res chain seq x y z
N VAL A 1 51.51 -33.27 30.13
CA VAL A 1 50.02 -33.33 30.17
C VAL A 1 49.41 -31.94 30.34
N ILE A 2 49.97 -31.12 31.23
CA ILE A 2 49.45 -29.77 31.56
C ILE A 2 49.53 -28.82 30.32
N GLU A 3 50.66 -28.82 29.62
CA GLU A 3 50.87 -27.93 28.43
C GLU A 3 49.93 -28.27 27.26
N LYS A 4 49.62 -29.54 27.05
CA LYS A 4 48.70 -29.98 26.00
C LYS A 4 47.26 -29.57 26.29
N ASN A 5 46.86 -29.61 27.57
CA ASN A 5 45.53 -29.16 27.98
C ASN A 5 45.40 -27.63 27.91
N MET A 6 46.44 -26.89 28.23
CA MET A 6 46.47 -25.42 28.16
C MET A 6 46.34 -24.94 26.70
N ARG A 7 47.04 -25.58 25.75
CA ARG A 7 46.88 -25.27 24.30
C ARG A 7 45.46 -25.55 23.77
N ARG A 8 44.80 -26.60 24.26
CA ARG A 8 43.39 -26.90 23.91
C ARG A 8 42.43 -25.88 24.49
N ILE A 9 42.63 -25.44 25.73
CA ILE A 9 41.80 -24.41 26.36
C ILE A 9 41.95 -23.07 25.64
N VAL A 10 43.19 -22.68 25.32
CA VAL A 10 43.44 -21.45 24.54
C VAL A 10 42.83 -21.52 23.13
N GLY A 11 42.92 -22.66 22.47
CA GLY A 11 42.30 -22.88 21.18
C GLY A 11 40.76 -22.75 21.20
N ILE A 12 40.13 -23.31 22.23
CA ILE A 12 38.66 -23.22 22.44
C ILE A 12 38.27 -21.76 22.74
N LEU A 13 39.06 -21.07 23.57
CA LEU A 13 38.81 -19.67 23.92
C LEU A 13 38.90 -18.73 22.67
N ILE A 14 39.92 -18.95 21.85
CA ILE A 14 40.10 -18.20 20.59
C ILE A 14 38.94 -18.51 19.62
N MET A 15 38.50 -19.76 19.50
CA MET A 15 37.38 -20.15 18.65
C MET A 15 36.07 -19.56 19.15
N MET A 16 35.87 -19.43 20.46
CA MET A 16 34.71 -18.79 21.07
C MET A 16 34.69 -17.27 20.85
N ILE A 17 35.84 -16.61 20.88
CA ILE A 17 35.96 -15.18 20.59
C ILE A 17 35.68 -14.90 19.13
N ILE A 18 36.15 -15.73 18.18
CA ILE A 18 35.90 -15.58 16.75
C ILE A 18 34.39 -15.78 16.44
N SER A 19 33.72 -16.71 17.11
CA SER A 19 32.26 -16.92 16.89
C SER A 19 31.38 -15.78 17.42
N VAL A 20 31.82 -15.03 18.42
CA VAL A 20 31.05 -13.86 18.93
C VAL A 20 31.16 -12.67 17.99
N THR A 21 32.26 -12.51 17.25
CA THR A 21 32.42 -11.38 16.33
C THR A 21 31.59 -11.49 15.04
N THR A 22 31.12 -12.70 14.68
CA THR A 22 30.26 -12.90 13.49
C THR A 22 28.78 -12.66 13.76
N ALA A 23 28.37 -12.51 15.01
CA ALA A 23 26.99 -12.23 15.42
C ALA A 23 26.61 -10.74 15.40
N MET A 24 27.44 -9.86 14.80
CA MET A 24 27.01 -8.50 14.49
C MET A 24 25.88 -8.60 13.49
N SER A 25 24.66 -8.52 14.00
CA SER A 25 23.45 -8.33 13.18
C SER A 25 23.74 -7.22 12.18
N GLN A 26 23.70 -7.53 10.89
CA GLN A 26 23.80 -6.51 9.85
C GLN A 26 22.59 -5.58 10.02
N GLN A 27 22.77 -4.53 10.80
CA GLN A 27 21.75 -3.51 10.95
C GLN A 27 21.56 -2.89 9.59
N MET A 28 20.37 -3.10 9.01
CA MET A 28 20.05 -2.51 7.73
C MET A 28 20.10 -0.97 7.89
N PRO A 29 20.77 -0.25 6.97
CA PRO A 29 20.96 1.19 7.13
C PRO A 29 19.66 1.99 7.05
N ILE A 30 18.63 1.38 6.48
CA ILE A 30 17.32 2.02 6.27
C ILE A 30 16.23 1.19 6.93
N THR A 31 15.35 1.87 7.66
CA THR A 31 14.15 1.27 8.25
C THR A 31 12.92 1.69 7.44
N VAL A 32 12.07 0.71 7.12
CA VAL A 32 10.82 0.92 6.39
C VAL A 32 9.66 0.39 7.22
N THR A 33 8.63 1.21 7.40
CA THR A 33 7.42 0.85 8.17
C THR A 33 6.19 1.24 7.36
N PRO A 34 5.51 0.27 6.70
CA PRO A 34 4.22 0.52 6.08
C PRO A 34 3.12 0.65 7.12
N ILE A 35 2.18 1.56 6.87
CA ILE A 35 0.99 1.79 7.69
C ILE A 35 -0.23 1.77 6.77
N LEU A 36 -1.23 1.01 7.14
CA LEU A 36 -2.54 1.01 6.50
C LEU A 36 -3.52 1.79 7.36
N THR A 37 -4.27 2.69 6.74
CA THR A 37 -5.29 3.50 7.42
C THR A 37 -6.68 3.15 6.90
N PRO A 38 -7.70 3.04 7.80
CA PRO A 38 -9.08 2.86 7.36
C PRO A 38 -9.61 4.11 6.63
N PRO A 39 -10.54 3.91 5.68
CA PRO A 39 -11.10 2.63 5.25
C PRO A 39 -10.13 1.83 4.40
N TYR A 40 -9.93 0.54 4.75
CA TYR A 40 -8.97 -0.33 4.05
C TYR A 40 -9.49 -0.67 2.65
N THR A 41 -8.88 -0.07 1.63
CA THR A 41 -9.28 -0.25 0.24
C THR A 41 -8.59 -1.45 -0.41
N THR A 42 -9.33 -2.16 -1.27
CA THR A 42 -8.79 -3.21 -2.15
C THR A 42 -8.40 -2.68 -3.53
N SER A 43 -8.54 -1.38 -3.76
CA SER A 43 -8.18 -0.74 -5.03
C SER A 43 -6.76 -0.16 -4.98
N LEU A 44 -5.88 -0.66 -5.85
CA LEU A 44 -4.50 -0.16 -5.97
C LEU A 44 -4.46 1.30 -6.45
N SER A 45 -5.40 1.68 -7.32
CA SER A 45 -5.53 3.06 -7.80
C SER A 45 -5.88 4.02 -6.67
N LYS A 46 -6.82 3.66 -5.79
CA LYS A 46 -7.15 4.47 -4.62
C LYS A 46 -6.00 4.59 -3.62
N MET A 47 -5.17 3.54 -3.47
CA MET A 47 -3.97 3.61 -2.63
C MET A 47 -2.93 4.58 -3.17
N SER A 48 -2.89 4.79 -4.48
CA SER A 48 -1.94 5.65 -5.20
C SER A 48 -2.56 6.94 -5.74
N GLU A 49 -3.76 7.27 -5.35
CA GLU A 49 -4.43 8.53 -5.69
C GLU A 49 -3.76 9.70 -4.96
N SER A 50 -3.75 10.87 -5.58
CA SER A 50 -3.15 12.08 -5.00
C SER A 50 -3.75 12.38 -3.63
N GLY A 51 -2.88 12.58 -2.63
CA GLY A 51 -3.29 12.83 -1.25
C GLY A 51 -3.81 11.59 -0.49
N SER A 52 -3.87 10.40 -1.12
CA SER A 52 -4.33 9.19 -0.42
C SER A 52 -3.38 8.78 0.69
N THR A 53 -3.92 8.56 1.88
CA THR A 53 -3.23 8.04 3.05
C THR A 53 -3.56 6.57 3.34
N SER A 54 -4.32 5.90 2.44
CA SER A 54 -4.74 4.50 2.63
C SER A 54 -3.57 3.54 2.84
N LEU A 55 -2.44 3.81 2.19
CA LEU A 55 -1.15 3.18 2.44
C LEU A 55 -0.09 4.28 2.58
N MET A 56 0.55 4.32 3.72
CA MET A 56 1.70 5.18 3.99
C MET A 56 2.93 4.31 4.19
N VAL A 57 4.08 4.78 3.72
CA VAL A 57 5.36 4.10 3.92
C VAL A 57 6.33 5.06 4.57
N ASN A 58 6.57 4.85 5.86
CA ASN A 58 7.57 5.62 6.59
C ASN A 58 8.95 5.02 6.34
N ILE A 59 9.89 5.88 5.97
CA ILE A 59 11.29 5.55 5.70
C ILE A 59 12.15 6.36 6.66
N TYR A 60 13.11 5.71 7.29
CA TYR A 60 14.12 6.35 8.12
C TYR A 60 15.51 5.82 7.78
N VAL A 61 16.45 6.70 7.45
CA VAL A 61 17.85 6.37 7.17
C VAL A 61 18.64 6.58 8.45
N GLY A 62 18.90 5.50 9.19
CA GLY A 62 19.61 5.55 10.47
C GLY A 62 21.10 5.77 10.35
N ASP A 63 21.70 5.41 9.22
CA ASP A 63 23.13 5.60 8.95
C ASP A 63 23.38 7.01 8.40
N VAL A 64 23.87 7.90 9.25
CA VAL A 64 24.16 9.29 8.91
C VAL A 64 25.36 9.46 7.97
N THR A 65 26.13 8.41 7.71
CA THR A 65 27.30 8.44 6.82
C THR A 65 26.91 8.31 5.35
N ILE A 66 25.67 7.93 5.06
CA ILE A 66 25.15 7.84 3.70
C ILE A 66 25.02 9.25 3.13
N THR A 67 25.78 9.56 2.08
CA THR A 67 25.71 10.86 1.42
C THR A 67 24.41 11.01 0.63
N GLU A 68 24.19 10.08 -0.31
CA GLU A 68 22.97 9.97 -1.10
C GLU A 68 22.93 8.61 -1.79
N VAL A 69 21.84 7.88 -1.69
CA VAL A 69 21.69 6.57 -2.32
C VAL A 69 20.42 6.49 -3.15
N PRO A 70 20.53 6.10 -4.45
CA PRO A 70 19.36 5.87 -5.29
C PRO A 70 18.71 4.53 -4.94
N VAL A 71 17.47 4.58 -4.52
CA VAL A 71 16.70 3.38 -4.15
C VAL A 71 15.41 3.28 -4.96
N ARG A 72 14.88 2.06 -5.02
CA ARG A 72 13.52 1.78 -5.49
C ARG A 72 12.70 1.18 -4.38
N LEU A 73 11.44 1.58 -4.29
CA LEU A 73 10.46 0.95 -3.42
C LEU A 73 10.00 -0.36 -4.04
N ARG A 74 9.97 -1.40 -3.22
CA ARG A 74 9.43 -2.71 -3.58
C ARG A 74 8.24 -3.03 -2.69
N ILE A 75 7.22 -3.63 -3.29
CA ILE A 75 6.02 -4.04 -2.58
C ILE A 75 5.65 -5.48 -2.92
N LYS A 76 5.16 -6.20 -1.94
CA LYS A 76 4.53 -7.52 -2.09
C LYS A 76 3.25 -7.53 -1.27
N MET A 77 2.15 -7.90 -1.90
CA MET A 77 0.83 -8.03 -1.28
C MET A 77 0.40 -9.49 -1.36
N GLU A 78 -0.01 -10.06 -0.25
CA GLU A 78 -0.36 -11.49 -0.14
C GLU A 78 -1.71 -11.67 0.56
N SER A 79 -2.59 -12.51 0.00
CA SER A 79 -3.87 -12.93 0.59
C SER A 79 -4.36 -14.22 -0.05
N HIS A 80 -4.77 -15.21 0.73
CA HIS A 80 -5.47 -16.43 0.29
C HIS A 80 -4.95 -17.03 -1.04
N GLY A 81 -3.64 -17.25 -1.16
CA GLY A 81 -3.03 -17.81 -2.38
C GLY A 81 -2.80 -16.80 -3.50
N ILE A 82 -3.19 -15.55 -3.32
CA ILE A 82 -2.90 -14.46 -4.24
C ILE A 82 -1.59 -13.80 -3.81
N THR A 83 -0.71 -13.54 -4.77
CA THR A 83 0.50 -12.76 -4.55
C THR A 83 0.62 -11.71 -5.65
N ILE A 84 0.79 -10.46 -5.27
CA ILE A 84 1.03 -9.34 -6.16
C ILE A 84 2.38 -8.73 -5.76
N THR A 85 3.31 -8.63 -6.70
CA THR A 85 4.66 -8.15 -6.40
C THR A 85 5.11 -7.15 -7.46
N SER A 86 5.75 -6.07 -7.03
CA SER A 86 6.38 -5.13 -7.96
C SER A 86 7.51 -5.81 -8.73
N ARG A 87 7.57 -5.59 -10.05
CA ARG A 87 8.58 -6.16 -10.96
C ARG A 87 9.96 -5.59 -10.66
N LYS A 88 11.00 -6.41 -10.77
CA LYS A 88 12.41 -5.98 -10.57
C LYS A 88 12.90 -5.07 -11.68
N ASP A 89 12.39 -5.29 -12.88
CA ASP A 89 12.74 -4.59 -14.13
C ASP A 89 11.81 -3.41 -14.45
N ALA A 90 10.84 -3.10 -13.55
CA ALA A 90 9.93 -2.00 -13.76
C ALA A 90 10.68 -0.66 -13.87
N PRO A 91 10.35 0.16 -14.86
CA PRO A 91 10.87 1.51 -14.95
C PRO A 91 10.25 2.35 -13.82
N VAL A 92 11.09 2.79 -12.88
CA VAL A 92 10.66 3.63 -11.76
C VAL A 92 11.61 4.81 -11.62
N THR A 93 11.06 5.96 -11.25
CA THR A 93 11.88 7.11 -10.87
C THR A 93 12.62 6.78 -9.58
N PRO A 94 13.94 6.97 -9.52
CA PRO A 94 14.69 6.70 -8.31
C PRO A 94 14.28 7.63 -7.17
N LEU A 95 14.18 7.08 -5.98
CA LEU A 95 14.10 7.83 -4.75
C LEU A 95 15.52 7.99 -4.21
N PHE A 96 15.96 9.23 -4.01
CA PHE A 96 17.26 9.53 -3.41
C PHE A 96 17.10 9.73 -1.92
N LEU A 97 17.88 9.01 -1.12
CA LEU A 97 17.84 9.08 0.34
C LEU A 97 19.21 9.41 0.90
N GLY A 98 19.26 10.39 1.82
CA GLY A 98 20.45 10.81 2.54
C GLY A 98 20.46 10.30 3.99
N GLY A 99 21.63 10.32 4.62
CA GLY A 99 21.80 9.90 6.03
C GLY A 99 21.03 10.78 7.00
N GLY A 100 20.37 10.17 7.97
CA GLY A 100 19.53 10.85 8.95
C GLY A 100 18.16 11.30 8.42
N GLU A 101 17.85 11.05 7.14
CA GLU A 101 16.60 11.47 6.51
C GLU A 101 15.41 10.63 7.01
N ALA A 102 14.29 11.32 7.30
CA ALA A 102 12.99 10.71 7.50
C ALA A 102 12.06 11.16 6.38
N ARG A 103 11.39 10.20 5.71
CA ARG A 103 10.46 10.46 4.61
C ARG A 103 9.23 9.61 4.72
N VAL A 104 8.09 10.19 4.37
CA VAL A 104 6.80 9.48 4.29
C VAL A 104 6.37 9.48 2.83
N LEU A 105 6.14 8.29 2.27
CA LEU A 105 5.59 8.13 0.93
C LEU A 105 4.10 7.86 1.04
N ILE A 106 3.31 8.61 0.30
CA ILE A 106 1.84 8.51 0.24
C ILE A 106 1.36 8.72 -1.20
N GLY A 107 0.17 8.24 -1.50
CA GLY A 107 -0.55 8.55 -2.74
C GLY A 107 0.34 8.54 -3.99
N ASP A 108 0.60 9.71 -4.55
CA ASP A 108 1.38 9.86 -5.79
C ASP A 108 2.79 9.27 -5.73
N ASP A 109 3.44 9.27 -4.57
CA ASP A 109 4.77 8.68 -4.40
C ASP A 109 4.74 7.16 -4.64
N LEU A 110 3.60 6.52 -4.39
CA LEU A 110 3.38 5.08 -4.56
C LEU A 110 2.88 4.72 -5.96
N LYS A 111 2.47 5.71 -6.77
CA LYS A 111 1.81 5.51 -8.06
C LYS A 111 2.59 4.61 -9.00
N GLN A 112 3.89 4.88 -9.18
CA GLN A 112 4.73 4.06 -10.06
C GLN A 112 4.89 2.62 -9.54
N THR A 113 5.03 2.46 -8.22
CA THR A 113 5.19 1.14 -7.59
C THR A 113 3.91 0.32 -7.70
N LEU A 114 2.73 0.95 -7.64
CA LEU A 114 1.41 0.31 -7.69
C LEU A 114 0.80 0.29 -9.09
N GLN A 115 1.45 0.87 -10.09
CA GLN A 115 0.99 0.82 -11.48
C GLN A 115 0.94 -0.62 -11.98
N LEU A 116 -0.16 -1.00 -12.64
CA LEU A 116 -0.44 -2.38 -13.04
C LEU A 116 0.64 -3.00 -13.93
N ASP A 117 1.29 -2.21 -14.78
CA ASP A 117 2.35 -2.70 -15.67
C ASP A 117 3.65 -2.98 -14.92
N ASN A 118 3.79 -2.40 -13.73
CA ASN A 118 4.92 -2.60 -12.84
C ASN A 118 4.67 -3.72 -11.80
N LEU A 119 3.52 -4.42 -11.89
CA LEU A 119 3.13 -5.49 -10.97
C LEU A 119 3.03 -6.83 -11.70
N THR A 120 3.42 -7.88 -10.99
CA THR A 120 3.19 -9.29 -11.37
C THR A 120 2.11 -9.85 -10.47
N PHE A 121 1.11 -10.50 -11.06
CA PHE A 121 0.00 -11.15 -10.38
C PHE A 121 0.21 -12.66 -10.43
N GLN A 122 0.03 -13.34 -9.30
CA GLN A 122 0.03 -14.79 -9.16
C GLN A 122 -1.19 -15.20 -8.32
N GLY A 123 -1.89 -16.25 -8.74
CA GLY A 123 -3.11 -16.72 -8.06
C GLY A 123 -4.34 -15.84 -8.27
N TYR A 124 -4.25 -14.76 -9.07
CA TYR A 124 -5.36 -13.91 -9.45
C TYR A 124 -5.14 -13.34 -10.86
N ASP A 125 -6.20 -13.28 -11.66
CA ASP A 125 -6.09 -12.78 -13.04
C ASP A 125 -6.02 -11.24 -13.06
N LYS A 126 -4.96 -10.72 -13.66
CA LYS A 126 -4.77 -9.27 -13.88
C LYS A 126 -5.94 -8.66 -14.67
N THR A 127 -6.51 -9.41 -15.63
CA THR A 127 -7.65 -8.96 -16.43
C THR A 127 -8.91 -8.81 -15.57
N ALA A 128 -9.12 -9.71 -14.60
CA ALA A 128 -10.23 -9.59 -13.66
C ALA A 128 -10.09 -8.32 -12.79
N TYR A 129 -8.85 -8.00 -12.35
CA TYR A 129 -8.60 -6.75 -11.65
C TYR A 129 -8.87 -5.53 -12.53
N ILE A 130 -8.44 -5.52 -13.79
CA ILE A 130 -8.67 -4.40 -14.73
C ILE A 130 -10.17 -4.13 -14.90
N LYS A 131 -10.98 -5.19 -14.96
CA LYS A 131 -12.45 -5.07 -15.11
C LYS A 131 -13.15 -4.59 -13.83
N SER A 132 -12.70 -5.04 -12.66
CA SER A 132 -13.35 -4.73 -11.39
C SER A 132 -12.80 -3.48 -10.69
N GLY A 133 -11.53 -3.14 -10.94
CA GLY A 133 -10.79 -2.08 -10.25
C GLY A 133 -10.41 -2.42 -8.80
N VAL A 134 -10.76 -3.63 -8.33
CA VAL A 134 -10.57 -4.04 -6.93
C VAL A 134 -10.02 -5.45 -6.81
N LEU A 135 -9.24 -5.70 -5.77
CA LEU A 135 -8.77 -7.02 -5.38
C LEU A 135 -9.85 -7.74 -4.56
N PRO A 136 -9.82 -9.08 -4.49
CA PRO A 136 -10.70 -9.83 -3.62
C PRO A 136 -10.59 -9.37 -2.17
N GLY A 137 -11.73 -9.35 -1.47
CA GLY A 137 -11.76 -9.08 -0.03
C GLY A 137 -11.05 -10.19 0.75
N GLY A 138 -10.46 -9.83 1.90
CA GLY A 138 -9.76 -10.77 2.77
C GLY A 138 -8.68 -10.14 3.63
N LEU A 139 -7.98 -10.99 4.37
CA LEU A 139 -6.82 -10.58 5.14
C LEU A 139 -5.63 -10.41 4.20
N TRP A 140 -5.18 -9.18 4.03
CA TRP A 140 -4.03 -8.84 3.21
C TRP A 140 -2.82 -8.52 4.06
N LYS A 141 -1.67 -9.09 3.68
CA LYS A 141 -0.36 -8.76 4.21
C LYS A 141 0.40 -7.97 3.16
N ILE A 142 0.75 -6.74 3.48
CA ILE A 142 1.57 -5.87 2.62
C ILE A 142 2.98 -5.84 3.20
N THR A 143 3.95 -6.24 2.39
CA THR A 143 5.37 -6.21 2.73
C THR A 143 6.05 -5.18 1.83
N VAL A 144 6.82 -4.28 2.44
CA VAL A 144 7.51 -3.19 1.73
C VAL A 144 8.98 -3.20 2.10
N TRP A 145 9.86 -2.95 1.13
CA TRP A 145 11.30 -2.81 1.33
C TRP A 145 11.93 -1.92 0.28
N LEU A 146 13.16 -1.51 0.51
CA LEU A 146 13.95 -0.72 -0.41
C LEU A 146 15.10 -1.55 -0.97
N GLU A 147 15.30 -1.43 -2.29
CA GLU A 147 16.45 -1.99 -3.01
C GLU A 147 17.28 -0.88 -3.62
N HIS A 148 18.60 -1.03 -3.62
CA HIS A 148 19.47 -0.16 -4.38
C HIS A 148 19.12 -0.24 -5.87
N LEU A 149 18.92 0.90 -6.52
CA LEU A 149 18.36 0.97 -7.88
C LEU A 149 19.16 0.14 -8.90
N HIS A 150 20.47 0.25 -8.88
CA HIS A 150 21.34 -0.37 -9.90
C HIS A 150 21.77 -1.80 -9.55
N THR A 151 22.00 -2.09 -8.27
CA THR A 151 22.51 -3.41 -7.85
C THR A 151 21.42 -4.38 -7.45
N GLY A 152 20.21 -3.89 -7.17
CA GLY A 152 19.09 -4.70 -6.64
C GLY A 152 19.33 -5.23 -5.21
N ARG A 153 20.39 -4.79 -4.53
CA ARG A 153 20.68 -5.19 -3.15
C ARG A 153 19.62 -4.58 -2.22
N THR A 154 19.07 -5.38 -1.34
CA THR A 154 18.14 -4.89 -0.30
C THR A 154 18.91 -4.02 0.71
N LEU A 155 18.42 -2.82 0.96
CA LEU A 155 19.02 -1.82 1.86
C LEU A 155 18.20 -1.58 3.13
N SER A 156 16.98 -2.10 3.20
CA SER A 156 16.10 -1.92 4.36
C SER A 156 15.60 -3.24 4.91
N ASN A 157 15.05 -3.21 6.12
CA ASN A 157 14.19 -4.27 6.60
C ASN A 157 12.99 -4.47 5.64
N LYS A 158 12.31 -5.62 5.79
CA LYS A 158 11.00 -5.86 5.18
C LYS A 158 9.93 -5.43 6.17
N GLY A 159 9.43 -4.19 6.02
CA GLY A 159 8.30 -3.69 6.80
C GLY A 159 7.02 -4.43 6.42
N ILE A 160 6.16 -4.74 7.39
CA ILE A 160 4.92 -5.49 7.18
C ILE A 160 3.76 -4.72 7.80
N ALA A 161 2.68 -4.59 7.04
CA ALA A 161 1.37 -4.16 7.52
C ALA A 161 0.33 -5.21 7.13
N THR A 162 -0.67 -5.41 7.99
CA THR A 162 -1.72 -6.39 7.77
C THR A 162 -3.07 -5.75 8.08
N ALA A 163 -4.03 -5.92 7.19
CA ALA A 163 -5.40 -5.46 7.39
C ALA A 163 -6.40 -6.38 6.70
N TRP A 164 -7.61 -6.44 7.28
CA TRP A 164 -8.75 -7.02 6.58
C TRP A 164 -9.30 -5.98 5.60
N MET A 165 -9.05 -6.19 4.32
CA MET A 165 -9.56 -5.33 3.27
C MET A 165 -10.85 -5.90 2.73
N ALA A 166 -11.87 -5.05 2.56
CA ALA A 166 -13.15 -5.44 2.00
C ALA A 166 -13.50 -4.51 0.83
N SER A 167 -14.00 -5.10 -0.23
CA SER A 167 -14.68 -4.36 -1.29
C SER A 167 -16.16 -4.34 -0.94
N TYR A 168 -16.71 -3.16 -0.69
CA TYR A 168 -18.14 -2.99 -0.50
C TYR A 168 -18.75 -2.52 -1.82
N PRO A 169 -19.80 -3.18 -2.34
CA PRO A 169 -20.53 -2.64 -3.46
C PRO A 169 -21.10 -1.26 -3.08
N PRO A 170 -21.24 -0.33 -4.02
CA PRO A 170 -21.84 0.97 -3.72
C PRO A 170 -23.27 0.79 -3.18
N PRO A 171 -23.74 1.72 -2.34
CA PRO A 171 -25.13 1.71 -1.93
C PRO A 171 -26.03 1.90 -3.15
N VAL A 172 -27.18 1.25 -3.14
CA VAL A 172 -28.17 1.34 -4.21
C VAL A 172 -29.17 2.43 -3.87
N LEU A 173 -29.25 3.49 -4.68
CA LEU A 173 -30.28 4.51 -4.55
C LEU A 173 -31.66 3.88 -4.83
N THR A 174 -32.58 3.97 -3.87
CA THR A 174 -33.93 3.40 -3.97
C THR A 174 -35.00 4.47 -4.25
N ALA A 175 -34.74 5.71 -3.85
CA ALA A 175 -35.55 6.87 -4.21
C ALA A 175 -34.66 8.14 -4.26
N PRO A 176 -34.90 9.08 -5.22
CA PRO A 176 -35.77 8.89 -6.38
C PRO A 176 -35.19 7.80 -7.31
N LYS A 177 -36.05 7.16 -8.12
CA LYS A 177 -35.59 6.23 -9.15
C LYS A 177 -34.80 6.98 -10.22
N GLN A 178 -33.92 6.27 -10.92
CA GLN A 178 -33.22 6.82 -12.07
C GLN A 178 -34.22 7.45 -13.05
N ASP A 179 -33.91 8.63 -13.56
CA ASP A 179 -34.74 9.42 -14.49
C ASP A 179 -36.11 9.84 -13.92
N ALA A 180 -36.28 9.79 -12.60
CA ALA A 180 -37.49 10.31 -11.98
C ALA A 180 -37.56 11.81 -12.09
N ILE A 181 -38.74 12.29 -12.47
CA ILE A 181 -39.04 13.74 -12.54
C ILE A 181 -39.23 14.23 -11.10
N ALA A 182 -38.39 15.17 -10.69
CA ALA A 182 -38.54 15.81 -9.39
C ALA A 182 -39.84 16.63 -9.34
N PRO A 183 -40.58 16.64 -8.24
CA PRO A 183 -41.73 17.53 -8.09
C PRO A 183 -41.28 18.99 -8.28
N THR A 184 -41.97 19.71 -9.10
CA THR A 184 -41.74 21.15 -9.32
C THR A 184 -42.26 22.03 -8.19
N ASP A 185 -42.95 21.43 -7.24
CA ASP A 185 -43.45 22.13 -6.07
C ASP A 185 -42.32 22.32 -5.05
N ILE A 186 -41.92 23.57 -4.89
CA ILE A 186 -40.82 23.99 -4.00
C ILE A 186 -41.09 23.67 -2.52
N LEU A 187 -42.33 23.39 -2.16
CA LEU A 187 -42.73 23.09 -0.79
C LEU A 187 -42.54 21.64 -0.38
N LEU A 188 -42.27 20.73 -1.33
CA LEU A 188 -42.07 19.33 -1.03
C LEU A 188 -40.56 19.00 -0.97
N PRO A 189 -40.06 18.50 0.17
CA PRO A 189 -38.67 18.11 0.28
C PRO A 189 -38.35 16.91 -0.63
N LEU A 190 -37.26 17.01 -1.38
CA LEU A 190 -36.75 15.89 -2.16
C LEU A 190 -36.04 14.91 -1.20
N THR A 191 -36.62 13.74 -1.03
CA THR A 191 -36.09 12.72 -0.12
C THR A 191 -35.28 11.69 -0.92
N PHE A 192 -34.02 11.49 -0.51
CA PHE A 192 -33.15 10.46 -1.06
C PHE A 192 -33.15 9.28 -0.08
N THR A 193 -33.40 8.09 -0.61
CA THR A 193 -33.29 6.84 0.15
C THR A 193 -32.37 5.87 -0.58
N TRP A 194 -31.55 5.16 0.17
CA TRP A 194 -30.66 4.15 -0.41
C TRP A 194 -30.63 2.90 0.48
N GLN A 195 -30.34 1.79 -0.16
CA GLN A 195 -30.05 0.54 0.51
C GLN A 195 -28.56 0.44 0.72
N ALA A 196 -28.13 0.38 1.99
CA ALA A 196 -26.74 0.19 2.34
C ALA A 196 -26.25 -1.19 1.85
N SER A 197 -25.00 -1.23 1.40
CA SER A 197 -24.34 -2.48 1.06
C SER A 197 -24.21 -3.34 2.31
N LYS A 198 -24.57 -4.61 2.21
CA LYS A 198 -24.33 -5.56 3.30
C LYS A 198 -22.84 -5.81 3.41
N SER A 199 -22.29 -5.62 4.58
CA SER A 199 -20.91 -6.00 4.90
C SER A 199 -20.79 -7.52 4.79
N VAL A 200 -19.93 -7.97 3.88
CA VAL A 200 -19.61 -9.38 3.79
C VAL A 200 -18.57 -9.68 4.87
N GLY A 201 -19.04 -10.18 6.02
CA GLY A 201 -18.17 -10.76 7.05
C GLY A 201 -17.66 -9.84 8.15
N GLY A 202 -18.24 -8.66 8.40
CA GLY A 202 -17.75 -7.80 9.49
C GLY A 202 -18.79 -6.86 10.08
N THR A 203 -18.56 -6.48 11.34
CA THR A 203 -19.29 -5.43 12.09
C THR A 203 -18.80 -4.02 11.76
N ALA A 204 -18.15 -3.84 10.58
CA ALA A 204 -17.60 -2.54 10.20
C ALA A 204 -18.73 -1.52 9.99
N SER A 205 -18.64 -0.38 10.67
CA SER A 205 -19.49 0.77 10.41
C SER A 205 -19.07 1.38 9.07
N LEU A 206 -20.02 1.45 8.14
CA LEU A 206 -19.80 2.07 6.82
C LEU A 206 -20.22 3.53 6.91
N LEU A 207 -19.34 4.43 6.50
CA LEU A 207 -19.64 5.84 6.30
C LEU A 207 -19.90 6.06 4.81
N TYR A 208 -21.00 6.73 4.50
CA TYR A 208 -21.36 7.08 3.13
C TYR A 208 -21.27 8.60 2.98
N THR A 209 -20.66 9.05 1.89
CA THR A 209 -20.69 10.45 1.46
C THR A 209 -21.74 10.58 0.37
N PHE A 210 -22.69 11.50 0.53
CA PHE A 210 -23.69 11.83 -0.47
C PHE A 210 -23.29 13.15 -1.13
N GLU A 211 -23.18 13.15 -2.44
CA GLU A 211 -22.87 14.33 -3.25
C GLU A 211 -23.96 14.53 -4.29
N MET A 212 -24.40 15.76 -4.49
CA MET A 212 -25.41 16.13 -5.46
C MET A 212 -24.93 17.30 -6.32
N TRP A 213 -25.06 17.16 -7.62
CA TRP A 213 -24.62 18.13 -8.58
C TRP A 213 -25.77 18.60 -9.47
N GLU A 214 -25.89 19.91 -9.69
CA GLU A 214 -26.83 20.47 -10.64
C GLU A 214 -26.24 20.41 -12.07
N MET A 215 -26.92 19.75 -12.98
CA MET A 215 -26.53 19.75 -14.38
C MET A 215 -27.22 20.90 -15.11
N ARG A 216 -26.50 22.01 -15.36
CA ARG A 216 -27.02 23.17 -16.07
C ARG A 216 -27.03 23.00 -17.58
N THR A 217 -26.23 22.09 -18.12
CA THR A 217 -26.13 21.82 -19.55
C THR A 217 -26.54 20.39 -19.85
N PRO A 218 -27.65 20.13 -20.52
CA PRO A 218 -28.06 18.79 -20.90
C PRO A 218 -26.99 18.08 -21.75
N GLY A 219 -26.73 16.81 -21.45
CA GLY A 219 -25.81 15.97 -22.22
C GLY A 219 -24.34 16.00 -21.79
N VAL A 220 -23.96 16.77 -20.77
CA VAL A 220 -22.62 16.70 -20.16
C VAL A 220 -22.59 15.58 -19.16
N PRO A 221 -21.63 14.62 -19.27
CA PRO A 221 -21.50 13.54 -18.27
C PRO A 221 -21.24 14.09 -16.86
N ALA A 222 -21.88 13.50 -15.85
CA ALA A 222 -21.75 13.92 -14.46
C ALA A 222 -20.28 13.94 -13.97
N GLN A 223 -19.45 13.03 -14.48
CA GLN A 223 -18.01 12.98 -14.19
C GLN A 223 -17.25 14.22 -14.67
N THR A 224 -17.72 14.87 -15.75
CA THR A 224 -17.11 16.10 -16.26
C THR A 224 -17.41 17.28 -15.35
N ILE A 225 -18.58 17.31 -14.71
CA ILE A 225 -19.00 18.38 -13.81
C ILE A 225 -18.20 18.31 -12.50
N ALA A 226 -18.04 17.10 -11.96
CA ALA A 226 -17.25 16.86 -10.74
C ALA A 226 -15.76 17.23 -10.86
N ALA A 227 -15.24 17.31 -12.08
CA ALA A 227 -13.84 17.69 -12.34
C ALA A 227 -13.58 19.21 -12.30
N TYR A 228 -14.64 20.04 -12.29
CA TYR A 228 -14.54 21.51 -12.35
C TYR A 228 -14.96 22.21 -11.04
N THR A 229 -15.20 21.43 -9.97
CA THR A 229 -15.49 21.92 -8.61
C THR A 229 -14.40 21.54 -7.63
#